data_ad9179ee2ab7044ca8c21013ed994459
#
_entry.id   ad9179ee2ab7044ca8c21013ed994459
#
_cell.length_a   1.000
_cell.length_b   1.000
_cell.length_c   1.000
_cell.angle_alpha   90.00
_cell.angle_beta   90.00
_cell.angle_gamma   90.00
#
_symmetry.space_group_name_H-M   'P 1'
#
loop_
_entity.id
_entity.type
_entity.pdbx_description
1 polymer ?
#
loop_
_entity_poly.entity_id
_entity_poly.type
_entity_poly.pdbx_seq_one_letter_code
_entity_poly.pdbx_strand_id
1 'polypeptide(L)'
;MDFNELVKSLQEFVGVSRKNSIEKVTKTLGEVYNISGEVLLDFGDDASAIDIGNNQVILLAADGIWGQLMSVNPYWAGYCSVLVNVNDIAAMGGKPIAMVNTMSIFDDEIYDDLLKGIVDGCKKFNVPMVGGHLHPDSEFNSLDVAIAGIAKKDSLIPSAGASVGDKVLVAIDTDGRQHPQFALNWDTTYEKDEKLVQDQIKVMQEIAEAHLPTAGKDISNPGTLGTLEMLLEASGVGACVKLESIPRNPDVEWEDWLRAYPGAAFVLTAKEENCQEIIDTLSPYSFEVAIVGDVIEEKKLYLEYGDEKAVLFSQDKNPVLKMNG
;
A
#
# COMPACT_ATOMS: atom_id res chain seq x y z
N MET A 1 -8.89 -26.10 2.94
CA MET A 1 -9.41 -24.73 3.16
C MET A 1 -10.88 -24.74 2.79
N ASP A 2 -11.76 -24.24 3.66
CA ASP A 2 -13.17 -23.97 3.33
C ASP A 2 -13.26 -22.57 2.70
N PHE A 3 -13.73 -22.50 1.45
CA PHE A 3 -13.78 -21.25 0.70
C PHE A 3 -14.75 -20.23 1.29
N ASN A 4 -15.91 -20.68 1.79
CA ASN A 4 -16.89 -19.78 2.39
C ASN A 4 -16.41 -19.21 3.74
N GLU A 5 -15.69 -20.01 4.52
CA GLU A 5 -15.06 -19.56 5.76
C GLU A 5 -13.97 -18.53 5.46
N LEU A 6 -13.15 -18.74 4.45
CA LEU A 6 -12.15 -17.78 4.01
C LEU A 6 -12.79 -16.45 3.59
N VAL A 7 -13.79 -16.48 2.72
CA VAL A 7 -14.52 -15.26 2.26
C VAL A 7 -15.05 -14.48 3.46
N LYS A 8 -15.72 -15.17 4.40
CA LYS A 8 -16.27 -14.54 5.61
C LYS A 8 -15.16 -13.92 6.45
N SER A 9 -14.06 -14.63 6.65
CA SER A 9 -12.95 -14.15 7.49
C SER A 9 -12.26 -12.92 6.92
N LEU A 10 -12.18 -12.80 5.58
CA LEU A 10 -11.67 -11.61 4.90
C LEU A 10 -12.64 -10.42 4.98
N GLN A 11 -13.96 -10.66 4.88
CA GLN A 11 -14.98 -9.62 5.06
C GLN A 11 -14.99 -9.04 6.48
N GLU A 12 -14.76 -9.88 7.49
CA GLU A 12 -14.76 -9.51 8.91
C GLU A 12 -13.38 -9.01 9.38
N PHE A 13 -12.38 -8.98 8.50
CA PHE A 13 -11.03 -8.60 8.87
C PHE A 13 -10.96 -7.15 9.36
N VAL A 14 -10.36 -6.95 10.53
CA VAL A 14 -10.27 -5.63 11.19
C VAL A 14 -9.50 -4.61 10.34
N GLY A 15 -8.53 -5.04 9.53
CA GLY A 15 -7.78 -4.19 8.61
C GLY A 15 -8.69 -3.50 7.58
N VAL A 16 -9.76 -4.19 7.14
CA VAL A 16 -10.80 -3.65 6.25
C VAL A 16 -11.69 -2.66 7.01
N SER A 17 -12.25 -3.08 8.14
CA SER A 17 -13.24 -2.27 8.89
C SER A 17 -12.66 -0.97 9.46
N ARG A 18 -11.35 -0.91 9.74
CA ARG A 18 -10.66 0.32 10.19
C ARG A 18 -10.72 1.44 9.16
N LYS A 19 -10.76 1.14 7.87
CA LYS A 19 -10.84 2.14 6.79
C LYS A 19 -12.15 2.93 6.80
N ASN A 20 -13.23 2.39 7.36
CA ASN A 20 -14.51 3.07 7.47
C ASN A 20 -14.46 4.40 8.25
N SER A 21 -13.49 4.59 9.15
CA SER A 21 -13.35 5.82 9.92
C SER A 21 -12.83 7.01 9.10
N ILE A 22 -12.29 6.77 7.91
CA ILE A 22 -11.74 7.79 7.01
C ILE A 22 -12.85 8.69 6.45
N GLU A 23 -14.07 8.16 6.22
CA GLU A 23 -15.20 8.88 5.63
C GLU A 23 -15.44 10.26 6.28
N LYS A 24 -15.48 10.31 7.61
CA LYS A 24 -15.71 11.57 8.32
C LYS A 24 -14.59 12.59 8.09
N VAL A 25 -13.35 12.13 8.05
CA VAL A 25 -12.17 12.97 7.84
C VAL A 25 -12.17 13.55 6.44
N THR A 26 -12.30 12.70 5.43
CA THR A 26 -12.30 13.12 4.01
C THR A 26 -13.46 14.05 3.70
N LYS A 27 -14.66 13.74 4.20
CA LYS A 27 -15.84 14.61 4.02
C LYS A 27 -15.66 15.99 4.64
N THR A 28 -15.03 16.08 5.82
CA THR A 28 -14.81 17.37 6.49
C THR A 28 -13.68 18.17 5.85
N LEU A 29 -12.55 17.52 5.56
CA LEU A 29 -11.38 18.17 4.95
C LEU A 29 -11.54 18.38 3.45
N GLY A 30 -12.49 17.70 2.81
CA GLY A 30 -12.82 17.87 1.39
C GLY A 30 -13.21 19.30 1.01
N GLU A 31 -13.65 20.13 1.97
CA GLU A 31 -13.93 21.55 1.73
C GLU A 31 -12.68 22.40 1.51
N VAL A 32 -11.50 21.90 1.92
CA VAL A 32 -10.26 22.69 1.94
C VAL A 32 -9.08 22.06 1.19
N TYR A 33 -9.23 20.84 0.66
CA TYR A 33 -8.10 20.09 0.08
C TYR A 33 -7.43 20.79 -1.11
N ASN A 34 -8.17 21.55 -1.88
CA ASN A 34 -7.64 22.18 -3.11
C ASN A 34 -7.89 23.69 -3.17
N ILE A 35 -7.67 24.39 -2.06
CA ILE A 35 -7.84 25.85 -1.98
C ILE A 35 -6.91 26.59 -2.94
N SER A 36 -5.68 26.09 -3.15
CA SER A 36 -4.72 26.67 -4.09
C SER A 36 -5.00 26.33 -5.55
N GLY A 37 -5.77 25.27 -5.82
CA GLY A 37 -6.06 24.79 -7.17
C GLY A 37 -4.96 23.94 -7.82
N GLU A 38 -3.90 23.60 -7.07
CA GLU A 38 -2.71 22.88 -7.58
C GLU A 38 -2.71 21.39 -7.27
N VAL A 39 -3.68 20.92 -6.46
CA VAL A 39 -3.81 19.50 -6.12
C VAL A 39 -4.44 18.74 -7.27
N LEU A 40 -3.76 17.71 -7.73
CA LEU A 40 -4.20 16.85 -8.85
C LEU A 40 -4.85 15.56 -8.34
N LEU A 41 -4.27 14.95 -7.31
CA LEU A 41 -4.76 13.74 -6.64
C LEU A 41 -4.80 14.01 -5.14
N ASP A 42 -5.88 13.58 -4.51
CA ASP A 42 -6.20 13.86 -3.10
C ASP A 42 -6.53 12.58 -2.32
N PHE A 43 -7.56 12.62 -1.49
CA PHE A 43 -8.00 11.50 -0.66
C PHE A 43 -8.36 10.27 -1.50
N GLY A 44 -7.83 9.11 -1.12
CA GLY A 44 -8.08 7.83 -1.77
C GLY A 44 -6.86 7.26 -2.49
N ASP A 45 -5.92 8.10 -2.88
CA ASP A 45 -4.60 7.68 -3.35
C ASP A 45 -3.64 7.43 -2.17
N ASP A 46 -2.51 6.76 -2.44
CA ASP A 46 -1.48 6.46 -1.42
C ASP A 46 -0.69 7.72 -1.06
N ALA A 47 -0.58 8.67 -2.00
CA ALA A 47 -0.05 10.00 -1.74
C ALA A 47 -0.85 11.07 -2.50
N SER A 48 -0.98 12.26 -1.90
CA SER A 48 -1.49 13.42 -2.63
C SER A 48 -0.46 13.90 -3.66
N ALA A 49 -0.93 14.32 -4.85
CA ALA A 49 -0.07 14.87 -5.90
C ALA A 49 -0.36 16.35 -6.10
N ILE A 50 0.68 17.19 -5.95
CA ILE A 50 0.60 18.65 -6.06
C ILE A 50 1.43 19.11 -7.26
N ASP A 51 0.80 19.81 -8.21
CA ASP A 51 1.47 20.34 -9.41
C ASP A 51 2.43 21.47 -9.03
N ILE A 52 3.69 21.34 -9.39
CA ILE A 52 4.71 22.38 -9.20
C ILE A 52 5.22 22.95 -10.53
N GLY A 53 4.55 22.63 -11.63
CA GLY A 53 4.93 23.07 -12.97
C GLY A 53 6.02 22.21 -13.62
N ASN A 54 6.35 22.51 -14.86
CA ASN A 54 7.40 21.82 -15.63
C ASN A 54 7.23 20.28 -15.73
N ASN A 55 5.99 19.81 -15.81
CA ASN A 55 5.65 18.38 -15.79
C ASN A 55 6.14 17.65 -14.54
N GLN A 56 6.17 18.31 -13.38
CA GLN A 56 6.58 17.74 -12.11
C GLN A 56 5.49 17.91 -11.06
N VAL A 57 5.41 16.94 -10.17
CA VAL A 57 4.56 16.98 -8.98
C VAL A 57 5.38 16.68 -7.72
N ILE A 58 4.97 17.26 -6.59
CA ILE A 58 5.32 16.78 -5.27
C ILE A 58 4.29 15.75 -4.86
N LEU A 59 4.76 14.60 -4.37
CA LEU A 59 3.96 13.59 -3.69
C LEU A 59 4.11 13.77 -2.19
N LEU A 60 2.99 13.75 -1.44
CA LEU A 60 2.96 13.84 0.02
C LEU A 60 2.09 12.75 0.60
N ALA A 61 2.67 11.94 1.48
CA ALA A 61 1.98 10.93 2.26
C ALA A 61 2.34 11.05 3.75
N ALA A 62 1.53 10.48 4.63
CA ALA A 62 1.85 10.36 6.04
C ALA A 62 1.14 9.16 6.64
N ASP A 63 1.92 8.33 7.36
CA ASP A 63 1.42 7.18 8.09
C ASP A 63 1.81 7.20 9.57
N GLY A 64 0.85 6.82 10.41
CA GLY A 64 1.06 6.58 11.83
C GLY A 64 1.27 5.11 12.14
N ILE A 65 2.19 4.81 13.04
CA ILE A 65 2.50 3.45 13.46
C ILE A 65 1.58 3.00 14.60
N TRP A 66 1.08 1.79 14.46
CA TRP A 66 0.19 1.20 15.45
C TRP A 66 0.88 1.07 16.83
N GLY A 67 0.27 1.64 17.87
CA GLY A 67 0.86 1.69 19.21
C GLY A 67 1.18 0.32 19.81
N GLN A 68 0.40 -0.74 19.48
CA GLN A 68 0.70 -2.09 19.92
C GLN A 68 2.01 -2.62 19.29
N LEU A 69 2.28 -2.26 18.02
CA LEU A 69 3.55 -2.62 17.38
C LEU A 69 4.73 -1.97 18.11
N MET A 70 4.60 -0.68 18.46
CA MET A 70 5.61 0.05 19.22
C MET A 70 5.89 -0.59 20.59
N SER A 71 4.84 -1.06 21.29
CA SER A 71 4.98 -1.67 22.62
C SER A 71 5.63 -3.05 22.56
N VAL A 72 5.38 -3.85 21.53
CA VAL A 72 5.86 -5.24 21.42
C VAL A 72 7.22 -5.33 20.73
N ASN A 73 7.44 -4.55 19.69
CA ASN A 73 8.70 -4.51 18.96
C ASN A 73 8.99 -3.08 18.46
N PRO A 74 9.58 -2.23 19.31
CA PRO A 74 9.89 -0.84 18.96
C PRO A 74 10.81 -0.72 17.73
N TYR A 75 11.80 -1.60 17.61
CA TYR A 75 12.69 -1.62 16.45
C TYR A 75 11.92 -1.82 15.14
N TRP A 76 11.06 -2.85 15.10
CA TRP A 76 10.25 -3.11 13.91
C TRP A 76 9.24 -2.00 13.63
N ALA A 77 8.66 -1.40 14.67
CA ALA A 77 7.80 -0.23 14.54
C ALA A 77 8.52 0.95 13.88
N GLY A 78 9.74 1.26 14.35
CA GLY A 78 10.59 2.29 13.76
C GLY A 78 10.95 1.97 12.30
N TYR A 79 11.29 0.72 12.00
CA TYR A 79 11.60 0.28 10.64
C TYR A 79 10.39 0.38 9.71
N CYS A 80 9.23 -0.10 10.15
CA CYS A 80 7.98 -0.02 9.39
C CYS A 80 7.56 1.42 9.10
N SER A 81 7.86 2.38 10.00
CA SER A 81 7.51 3.78 9.76
C SER A 81 8.19 4.38 8.53
N VAL A 82 9.36 3.86 8.17
CA VAL A 82 10.05 4.21 6.91
C VAL A 82 9.47 3.41 5.74
N LEU A 83 9.34 2.09 5.90
CA LEU A 83 8.93 1.17 4.85
C LEU A 83 7.57 1.53 4.27
N VAL A 84 6.54 1.73 5.11
CA VAL A 84 5.18 2.02 4.63
C VAL A 84 5.12 3.33 3.84
N ASN A 85 5.76 4.38 4.35
CA ASN A 85 5.81 5.68 3.67
C ASN A 85 6.56 5.63 2.33
N VAL A 86 7.63 4.83 2.24
CA VAL A 86 8.36 4.64 0.97
C VAL A 86 7.50 3.90 -0.04
N ASN A 87 6.73 2.90 0.40
CA ASN A 87 5.81 2.17 -0.46
C ASN A 87 4.71 3.06 -1.02
N ASP A 88 4.14 3.98 -0.23
CA ASP A 88 3.14 4.95 -0.70
C ASP A 88 3.65 5.75 -1.90
N ILE A 89 4.88 6.27 -1.81
CA ILE A 89 5.47 7.04 -2.91
C ILE A 89 5.75 6.15 -4.13
N ALA A 90 6.22 4.91 -3.90
CA ALA A 90 6.48 3.95 -4.97
C ALA A 90 5.19 3.55 -5.69
N ALA A 91 4.10 3.30 -4.97
CA ALA A 91 2.80 2.96 -5.54
C ALA A 91 2.28 4.02 -6.51
N MET A 92 2.58 5.30 -6.24
CA MET A 92 2.25 6.43 -7.12
C MET A 92 3.18 6.58 -8.34
N GLY A 93 4.18 5.69 -8.52
CA GLY A 93 5.22 5.82 -9.54
C GLY A 93 6.24 6.92 -9.24
N GLY A 94 6.37 7.31 -7.97
CA GLY A 94 7.23 8.40 -7.52
C GLY A 94 8.59 7.94 -6.99
N LYS A 95 9.49 8.91 -6.85
CA LYS A 95 10.77 8.76 -6.19
C LYS A 95 10.71 9.39 -4.79
N PRO A 96 10.90 8.63 -3.71
CA PRO A 96 11.03 9.16 -2.36
C PRO A 96 12.21 10.14 -2.23
N ILE A 97 12.03 11.24 -1.52
CA ILE A 97 13.04 12.31 -1.37
C ILE A 97 13.51 12.45 0.06
N ALA A 98 12.58 12.64 1.00
CA ALA A 98 12.90 12.87 2.40
C ALA A 98 11.67 12.65 3.29
N MET A 99 11.91 12.39 4.56
CA MET A 99 10.87 12.21 5.58
C MET A 99 11.07 13.17 6.75
N VAL A 100 9.99 13.43 7.45
CA VAL A 100 9.98 14.03 8.78
C VAL A 100 9.08 13.19 9.69
N ASN A 101 9.34 13.22 11.01
CA ASN A 101 8.52 12.47 11.96
C ASN A 101 7.90 13.37 13.03
N THR A 102 6.85 12.88 13.65
CA THR A 102 6.36 13.38 14.95
C THR A 102 6.35 12.19 15.91
N MET A 103 7.01 12.35 17.03
CA MET A 103 7.09 11.32 18.07
C MET A 103 6.58 11.84 19.40
N SER A 104 5.84 11.00 20.11
CA SER A 104 5.51 11.18 21.52
C SER A 104 6.07 9.98 22.27
N ILE A 105 6.90 10.23 23.26
CA ILE A 105 7.57 9.18 24.04
C ILE A 105 7.13 9.29 25.50
N PHE A 106 6.49 8.22 25.97
CA PHE A 106 6.11 8.03 27.36
C PHE A 106 7.12 7.12 28.09
N ASP A 107 7.65 6.13 27.37
CA ASP A 107 8.53 5.11 27.90
C ASP A 107 9.91 5.19 27.23
N ASP A 108 10.89 5.66 27.99
CA ASP A 108 12.27 5.81 27.51
C ASP A 108 12.90 4.45 27.14
N GLU A 109 12.39 3.32 27.66
CA GLU A 109 12.97 1.99 27.38
C GLU A 109 12.81 1.59 25.90
N ILE A 110 11.78 2.08 25.20
CA ILE A 110 11.55 1.76 23.78
C ILE A 110 12.29 2.69 22.82
N TYR A 111 12.83 3.80 23.32
CA TYR A 111 13.27 4.92 22.48
C TYR A 111 14.46 4.56 21.59
N ASP A 112 15.49 3.94 22.17
CA ASP A 112 16.71 3.59 21.43
C ASP A 112 16.43 2.57 20.32
N ASP A 113 15.62 1.56 20.60
CA ASP A 113 15.24 0.54 19.61
C ASP A 113 14.37 1.14 18.50
N LEU A 114 13.43 2.02 18.84
CA LEU A 114 12.59 2.73 17.88
C LEU A 114 13.45 3.57 16.90
N LEU A 115 14.38 4.37 17.45
CA LEU A 115 15.30 5.19 16.65
C LEU A 115 16.21 4.34 15.78
N LYS A 116 16.72 3.23 16.30
CA LYS A 116 17.53 2.29 15.54
C LYS A 116 16.77 1.72 14.35
N GLY A 117 15.51 1.33 14.55
CA GLY A 117 14.64 0.86 13.47
C GLY A 117 14.47 1.91 12.36
N ILE A 118 14.21 3.18 12.74
CA ILE A 118 14.13 4.30 11.79
C ILE A 118 15.44 4.46 11.00
N VAL A 119 16.58 4.46 11.70
CA VAL A 119 17.90 4.61 11.07
C VAL A 119 18.20 3.48 10.08
N ASP A 120 17.91 2.24 10.47
CA ASP A 120 18.16 1.08 9.61
C ASP A 120 17.20 1.06 8.40
N GLY A 121 15.94 1.46 8.59
CA GLY A 121 15.00 1.68 7.49
C GLY A 121 15.48 2.77 6.53
N CYS A 122 15.88 3.94 7.03
CA CYS A 122 16.41 5.03 6.20
C CYS A 122 17.63 4.59 5.36
N LYS A 123 18.53 3.78 5.93
CA LYS A 123 19.68 3.23 5.19
C LYS A 123 19.25 2.21 4.15
N LYS A 124 18.36 1.28 4.53
CA LYS A 124 17.88 0.22 3.65
C LYS A 124 17.24 0.78 2.39
N PHE A 125 16.35 1.76 2.55
CA PHE A 125 15.63 2.39 1.43
C PHE A 125 16.37 3.58 0.81
N ASN A 126 17.48 4.03 1.40
CA ASN A 126 18.23 5.22 0.99
C ASN A 126 17.36 6.49 0.92
N VAL A 127 16.51 6.69 1.94
CA VAL A 127 15.65 7.87 2.07
C VAL A 127 15.91 8.51 3.43
N PRO A 128 16.37 9.79 3.49
CA PRO A 128 16.76 10.40 4.75
C PRO A 128 15.56 10.88 5.59
N MET A 129 15.69 10.75 6.92
CA MET A 129 14.88 11.47 7.89
C MET A 129 15.56 12.80 8.17
N VAL A 130 14.96 13.91 7.73
CA VAL A 130 15.62 15.25 7.74
C VAL A 130 15.16 16.15 8.86
N GLY A 131 14.18 15.73 9.65
CA GLY A 131 13.66 16.52 10.75
C GLY A 131 12.45 15.87 11.40
N GLY A 132 11.78 16.63 12.24
CA GLY A 132 10.59 16.17 12.94
C GLY A 132 10.31 16.95 14.21
N HIS A 133 9.44 16.40 15.04
CA HIS A 133 9.08 16.96 16.33
C HIS A 133 9.01 15.87 17.41
N LEU A 134 9.45 16.19 18.62
CA LEU A 134 9.40 15.29 19.77
C LEU A 134 8.58 15.90 20.90
N HIS A 135 7.62 15.15 21.44
CA HIS A 135 6.92 15.43 22.67
C HIS A 135 7.45 14.52 23.80
N PRO A 136 8.38 14.98 24.64
CA PRO A 136 8.99 14.16 25.69
C PRO A 136 8.08 13.96 26.92
N ASP A 137 7.04 14.77 27.06
CA ASP A 137 6.14 14.78 28.22
C ASP A 137 4.76 14.15 27.89
N SER A 138 4.70 13.22 26.96
CA SER A 138 3.46 12.59 26.55
C SER A 138 3.02 11.50 27.55
N GLU A 139 1.71 11.27 27.65
CA GLU A 139 1.13 10.15 28.42
C GLU A 139 1.04 8.83 27.61
N PHE A 140 1.50 8.83 26.34
CA PHE A 140 1.45 7.68 25.44
C PHE A 140 2.59 7.75 24.42
N ASN A 141 2.92 6.60 23.85
CA ASN A 141 3.87 6.50 22.75
C ASN A 141 3.14 6.65 21.41
N SER A 142 3.65 7.50 20.52
CA SER A 142 3.23 7.56 19.11
C SER A 142 4.41 7.84 18.20
N LEU A 143 4.29 7.37 16.98
CA LEU A 143 5.22 7.65 15.89
C LEU A 143 4.42 7.82 14.61
N ASP A 144 4.51 9.01 14.03
CA ASP A 144 3.93 9.37 12.74
C ASP A 144 5.05 9.89 11.84
N VAL A 145 5.07 9.47 10.60
CA VAL A 145 6.06 9.89 9.60
C VAL A 145 5.35 10.48 8.40
N ALA A 146 5.82 11.62 7.94
CA ALA A 146 5.41 12.18 6.67
C ALA A 146 6.59 12.12 5.67
N ILE A 147 6.26 11.80 4.42
CA ILE A 147 7.23 11.65 3.33
C ILE A 147 6.89 12.59 2.19
N ALA A 148 7.95 13.13 1.59
CA ALA A 148 7.88 13.83 0.30
C ALA A 148 8.52 12.96 -0.79
N GLY A 149 7.86 12.91 -1.93
CA GLY A 149 8.36 12.31 -3.17
C GLY A 149 8.23 13.26 -4.35
N ILE A 150 8.80 12.91 -5.48
CA ILE A 150 8.59 13.59 -6.77
C ILE A 150 8.23 12.58 -7.84
N ALA A 151 7.40 13.00 -8.80
CA ALA A 151 7.08 12.23 -9.99
C ALA A 151 6.90 13.18 -11.20
N LYS A 152 6.86 12.60 -12.41
CA LYS A 152 6.36 13.34 -13.56
C LYS A 152 4.83 13.38 -13.50
N LYS A 153 4.25 14.54 -13.78
CA LYS A 153 2.79 14.74 -13.74
C LYS A 153 2.02 13.78 -14.65
N ASP A 154 2.57 13.49 -15.83
CA ASP A 154 1.98 12.62 -16.84
C ASP A 154 2.23 11.12 -16.61
N SER A 155 3.01 10.77 -15.59
CA SER A 155 3.41 9.39 -15.29
C SER A 155 2.97 8.92 -13.89
N LEU A 156 1.92 9.53 -13.33
CA LEU A 156 1.37 9.10 -12.06
C LEU A 156 0.61 7.78 -12.22
N ILE A 157 0.68 6.93 -11.21
CA ILE A 157 -0.16 5.74 -11.07
C ILE A 157 -1.26 6.08 -10.05
N PRO A 158 -2.45 6.53 -10.46
CA PRO A 158 -3.52 6.86 -9.54
C PRO A 158 -4.27 5.60 -9.06
N SER A 159 -4.98 5.69 -7.94
CA SER A 159 -5.92 4.65 -7.52
C SER A 159 -7.18 4.63 -8.40
N ALA A 160 -7.59 5.78 -8.95
CA ALA A 160 -8.84 5.99 -9.69
C ALA A 160 -8.67 5.89 -11.22
N GLY A 161 -7.85 4.96 -11.71
CA GLY A 161 -7.55 4.83 -13.15
C GLY A 161 -8.04 3.55 -13.82
N ALA A 162 -8.51 2.56 -13.05
CA ALA A 162 -8.94 1.27 -13.59
C ALA A 162 -10.19 1.41 -14.48
N SER A 163 -10.21 0.69 -15.59
CA SER A 163 -11.30 0.69 -16.56
C SER A 163 -11.79 -0.72 -16.84
N VAL A 164 -13.08 -0.85 -17.19
CA VAL A 164 -13.66 -2.16 -17.55
C VAL A 164 -12.89 -2.78 -18.72
N GLY A 165 -12.45 -4.02 -18.54
CA GLY A 165 -11.62 -4.76 -19.50
C GLY A 165 -10.13 -4.73 -19.21
N ASP A 166 -9.66 -3.89 -18.27
CA ASP A 166 -8.30 -3.98 -17.75
C ASP A 166 -8.09 -5.32 -17.03
N LYS A 167 -6.84 -5.77 -17.00
CA LYS A 167 -6.42 -6.91 -16.17
C LYS A 167 -6.04 -6.43 -14.78
N VAL A 168 -6.33 -7.26 -13.78
CA VAL A 168 -5.83 -7.09 -12.42
C VAL A 168 -4.53 -7.85 -12.28
N LEU A 169 -3.46 -7.18 -11.85
CA LEU A 169 -2.18 -7.80 -11.55
C LEU A 169 -1.87 -7.65 -10.05
N VAL A 170 -1.21 -8.66 -9.52
CA VAL A 170 -0.60 -8.61 -8.18
C VAL A 170 0.88 -8.83 -8.34
N ALA A 171 1.68 -7.92 -7.81
CA ALA A 171 3.13 -7.98 -7.77
C ALA A 171 3.57 -8.05 -6.31
N ILE A 172 4.08 -9.18 -5.85
CA ILE A 172 4.49 -9.42 -4.46
C ILE A 172 5.89 -10.02 -4.44
N ASP A 173 6.74 -9.54 -3.55
CA ASP A 173 7.96 -10.23 -3.20
C ASP A 173 7.64 -11.38 -2.24
N THR A 174 7.59 -12.59 -2.78
CA THR A 174 7.27 -13.82 -2.03
C THR A 174 8.48 -14.41 -1.30
N ASP A 175 9.69 -13.88 -1.56
CA ASP A 175 10.94 -14.24 -0.89
C ASP A 175 11.18 -13.31 0.33
N GLY A 176 10.41 -13.54 1.38
CA GLY A 176 10.47 -12.83 2.65
C GLY A 176 10.22 -13.77 3.81
N ARG A 177 9.85 -13.21 4.95
CA ARG A 177 9.46 -14.00 6.12
C ARG A 177 8.27 -13.37 6.84
N GLN A 178 7.49 -14.21 7.51
CA GLN A 178 6.58 -13.71 8.54
C GLN A 178 7.40 -13.15 9.71
N HIS A 179 7.02 -11.95 10.17
CA HIS A 179 7.69 -11.37 11.33
C HIS A 179 7.42 -12.23 12.58
N PRO A 180 8.44 -12.61 13.38
CA PRO A 180 8.29 -13.59 14.49
C PRO A 180 7.23 -13.24 15.52
N GLN A 181 6.92 -11.94 15.71
CA GLN A 181 5.96 -11.48 16.72
C GLN A 181 4.64 -10.99 16.10
N PHE A 182 4.56 -10.83 14.77
CA PHE A 182 3.40 -10.32 14.04
C PHE A 182 3.19 -11.14 12.77
N ALA A 183 2.41 -12.21 12.87
CA ALA A 183 2.19 -13.15 11.76
C ALA A 183 1.64 -12.49 10.48
N LEU A 184 0.92 -11.36 10.60
CA LEU A 184 0.42 -10.61 9.45
C LEU A 184 1.46 -9.64 8.85
N ASN A 185 2.65 -9.50 9.46
CA ASN A 185 3.71 -8.71 8.87
C ASN A 185 4.62 -9.59 8.02
N TRP A 186 4.62 -9.34 6.72
CA TRP A 186 5.49 -9.98 5.74
C TRP A 186 6.70 -9.11 5.45
N ASP A 187 7.86 -9.46 6.04
CA ASP A 187 9.10 -8.71 5.91
C ASP A 187 9.86 -9.14 4.64
N THR A 188 9.71 -8.38 3.58
CA THR A 188 10.41 -8.60 2.30
C THR A 188 11.84 -8.07 2.28
N THR A 189 12.27 -7.36 3.34
CA THR A 189 13.61 -6.74 3.39
C THR A 189 14.61 -7.57 4.19
N TYR A 190 14.15 -8.64 4.85
CA TYR A 190 14.97 -9.52 5.66
C TYR A 190 16.06 -10.20 4.85
N GLU A 191 17.31 -10.08 5.31
CA GLU A 191 18.51 -10.63 4.66
C GLU A 191 18.72 -10.20 3.19
N LYS A 192 17.94 -9.24 2.67
CA LYS A 192 18.13 -8.73 1.31
C LYS A 192 19.18 -7.63 1.25
N ASP A 193 19.87 -7.59 0.13
CA ASP A 193 20.79 -6.51 -0.22
C ASP A 193 20.06 -5.17 -0.33
N GLU A 194 20.65 -4.10 0.16
CA GLU A 194 20.07 -2.76 0.14
C GLU A 194 19.76 -2.30 -1.30
N LYS A 195 20.65 -2.65 -2.25
CA LYS A 195 20.47 -2.29 -3.65
C LYS A 195 19.23 -2.93 -4.25
N LEU A 196 18.97 -4.21 -3.96
CA LEU A 196 17.77 -4.89 -4.42
C LEU A 196 16.50 -4.21 -3.88
N VAL A 197 16.47 -3.89 -2.56
CA VAL A 197 15.33 -3.21 -1.94
C VAL A 197 15.10 -1.81 -2.55
N GLN A 198 16.17 -1.07 -2.81
CA GLN A 198 16.07 0.24 -3.47
C GLN A 198 15.61 0.12 -4.93
N ASP A 199 16.03 -0.91 -5.63
CA ASP A 199 15.61 -1.16 -7.01
C ASP A 199 14.14 -1.60 -7.08
N GLN A 200 13.61 -2.32 -6.08
CA GLN A 200 12.18 -2.62 -5.96
C GLN A 200 11.31 -1.37 -5.88
N ILE A 201 11.78 -0.33 -5.19
CA ILE A 201 11.09 0.97 -5.14
C ILE A 201 11.22 1.70 -6.47
N LYS A 202 12.42 1.70 -7.04
CA LYS A 202 12.72 2.44 -8.28
C LYS A 202 11.99 1.87 -9.49
N VAL A 203 11.82 0.56 -9.59
CA VAL A 203 11.18 -0.06 -10.76
C VAL A 203 9.70 0.33 -10.90
N MET A 204 9.03 0.71 -9.80
CA MET A 204 7.67 1.26 -9.85
C MET A 204 7.63 2.59 -10.62
N GLN A 205 8.65 3.44 -10.46
CA GLN A 205 8.79 4.64 -11.28
C GLN A 205 9.01 4.29 -12.77
N GLU A 206 9.76 3.23 -13.07
CA GLU A 206 10.05 2.82 -14.45
C GLU A 206 8.76 2.37 -15.18
N ILE A 207 7.90 1.56 -14.56
CA ILE A 207 6.61 1.16 -15.17
C ILE A 207 5.63 2.33 -15.28
N ALA A 208 5.69 3.29 -14.34
CA ALA A 208 4.90 4.52 -14.38
C ALA A 208 5.30 5.40 -15.57
N GLU A 209 6.60 5.66 -15.74
CA GLU A 209 7.14 6.47 -16.84
C GLU A 209 6.96 5.82 -18.22
N ALA A 210 6.82 4.49 -18.27
CA ALA A 210 6.43 3.75 -19.48
C ALA A 210 4.91 3.75 -19.71
N HIS A 211 4.10 4.35 -18.82
CA HIS A 211 2.63 4.41 -18.90
C HIS A 211 1.96 3.02 -18.98
N LEU A 212 2.51 2.03 -18.29
CA LEU A 212 2.02 0.65 -18.37
C LEU A 212 0.80 0.40 -17.47
N PRO A 213 0.80 0.77 -16.16
CA PRO A 213 -0.36 0.60 -15.29
C PRO A 213 -1.44 1.66 -15.61
N THR A 214 -2.70 1.28 -15.44
CA THR A 214 -3.84 2.21 -15.45
C THR A 214 -4.19 2.70 -14.05
N ALA A 215 -4.02 1.84 -13.02
CA ALA A 215 -4.13 2.21 -11.61
C ALA A 215 -3.21 1.35 -10.75
N GLY A 216 -2.95 1.77 -9.51
CA GLY A 216 -2.14 1.01 -8.57
C GLY A 216 -2.30 1.45 -7.12
N LYS A 217 -1.95 0.54 -6.19
CA LYS A 217 -1.80 0.78 -4.75
C LYS A 217 -0.77 -0.18 -4.15
N ASP A 218 -0.06 0.27 -3.09
CA ASP A 218 0.68 -0.66 -2.24
C ASP A 218 -0.26 -1.54 -1.42
N ILE A 219 0.12 -2.78 -1.14
CA ILE A 219 -0.67 -3.67 -0.28
C ILE A 219 -0.47 -3.28 1.17
N SER A 220 -1.47 -2.64 1.76
CA SER A 220 -1.46 -2.13 3.12
C SER A 220 -2.32 -2.98 4.08
N ASN A 221 -2.69 -2.44 5.22
CA ASN A 221 -3.32 -3.21 6.30
C ASN A 221 -4.68 -3.89 6.00
N PRO A 222 -5.46 -3.54 4.95
CA PRO A 222 -6.60 -4.36 4.53
C PRO A 222 -6.19 -5.68 3.84
N GLY A 223 -4.89 -5.88 3.57
CA GLY A 223 -4.38 -7.02 2.83
C GLY A 223 -4.63 -6.92 1.33
N THR A 224 -4.22 -7.94 0.58
CA THR A 224 -4.24 -7.92 -0.89
C THR A 224 -5.61 -7.59 -1.48
N LEU A 225 -6.64 -8.31 -1.06
CA LEU A 225 -7.98 -8.15 -1.65
C LEU A 225 -8.73 -6.93 -1.12
N GLY A 226 -8.47 -6.53 0.14
CA GLY A 226 -9.02 -5.30 0.67
C GLY A 226 -8.40 -4.05 0.04
N THR A 227 -7.10 -4.09 -0.25
CA THR A 227 -6.41 -3.02 -1.00
C THR A 227 -6.91 -2.95 -2.44
N LEU A 228 -7.10 -4.09 -3.11
CA LEU A 228 -7.70 -4.13 -4.44
C LEU A 228 -9.10 -3.50 -4.44
N GLU A 229 -9.96 -3.82 -3.45
CA GLU A 229 -11.29 -3.20 -3.36
C GLU A 229 -11.21 -1.68 -3.21
N MET A 230 -10.24 -1.16 -2.43
CA MET A 230 -10.03 0.30 -2.32
C MET A 230 -9.72 0.94 -3.69
N LEU A 231 -8.88 0.30 -4.52
CA LEU A 231 -8.58 0.74 -5.88
C LEU A 231 -9.83 0.69 -6.78
N LEU A 232 -10.60 -0.37 -6.67
CA LEU A 232 -11.84 -0.55 -7.46
C LEU A 232 -12.92 0.46 -7.06
N GLU A 233 -13.06 0.76 -5.76
CA GLU A 233 -13.97 1.82 -5.28
C GLU A 233 -13.56 3.20 -5.81
N ALA A 234 -12.27 3.55 -5.75
CA ALA A 234 -11.76 4.80 -6.28
C ALA A 234 -12.00 4.93 -7.79
N SER A 235 -11.92 3.82 -8.53
CA SER A 235 -12.17 3.75 -9.98
C SER A 235 -13.65 3.61 -10.36
N GLY A 236 -14.54 3.29 -9.41
CA GLY A 236 -15.98 3.09 -9.65
C GLY A 236 -16.32 1.84 -10.46
N VAL A 237 -15.47 0.80 -10.40
CA VAL A 237 -15.59 -0.48 -11.11
C VAL A 237 -15.51 -1.66 -10.13
N GLY A 238 -15.67 -2.88 -10.61
CA GLY A 238 -15.44 -4.10 -9.83
C GLY A 238 -14.42 -5.01 -10.49
N ALA A 239 -14.20 -6.20 -9.92
CA ALA A 239 -13.31 -7.19 -10.50
C ALA A 239 -13.75 -8.63 -10.21
N CYS A 240 -13.27 -9.56 -11.01
CA CYS A 240 -13.36 -10.99 -10.78
C CYS A 240 -11.93 -11.54 -10.64
N VAL A 241 -11.59 -12.04 -9.47
CA VAL A 241 -10.22 -12.49 -9.12
C VAL A 241 -10.21 -13.98 -8.87
N LYS A 242 -9.22 -14.68 -9.44
CA LYS A 242 -8.95 -16.09 -9.19
C LYS A 242 -7.94 -16.23 -8.06
N LEU A 243 -8.35 -16.82 -6.94
CA LEU A 243 -7.52 -16.99 -5.75
C LEU A 243 -6.20 -17.71 -6.07
N GLU A 244 -6.27 -18.80 -6.84
CA GLU A 244 -5.11 -19.64 -7.19
C GLU A 244 -4.07 -18.94 -8.06
N SER A 245 -4.45 -17.83 -8.70
CA SER A 245 -3.54 -17.01 -9.52
C SER A 245 -2.77 -15.97 -8.71
N ILE A 246 -3.15 -15.71 -7.44
CA ILE A 246 -2.45 -14.74 -6.60
C ILE A 246 -1.09 -15.34 -6.19
N PRO A 247 0.04 -14.65 -6.47
CA PRO A 247 1.35 -15.07 -6.00
C PRO A 247 1.37 -15.28 -4.50
N ARG A 248 1.92 -16.41 -4.03
CA ARG A 248 1.89 -16.76 -2.62
C ARG A 248 3.15 -17.52 -2.20
N ASN A 249 3.70 -17.18 -1.05
CA ASN A 249 4.65 -18.06 -0.39
C ASN A 249 3.93 -19.37 0.04
N PRO A 250 4.35 -20.56 -0.44
CA PRO A 250 3.65 -21.81 -0.22
C PRO A 250 3.56 -22.24 1.25
N ASP A 251 4.46 -21.72 2.10
CA ASP A 251 4.53 -22.06 3.53
C ASP A 251 3.57 -21.22 4.39
N VAL A 252 2.86 -20.24 3.80
CA VAL A 252 1.89 -19.40 4.50
C VAL A 252 0.48 -19.76 4.06
N GLU A 253 -0.42 -19.97 5.01
CA GLU A 253 -1.83 -20.27 4.72
C GLU A 253 -2.52 -19.09 4.01
N TRP A 254 -3.51 -19.39 3.16
CA TRP A 254 -4.22 -18.38 2.38
C TRP A 254 -4.80 -17.25 3.22
N GLU A 255 -5.40 -17.57 4.36
CA GLU A 255 -6.03 -16.58 5.23
C GLU A 255 -5.02 -15.56 5.76
N ASP A 256 -3.85 -16.02 6.21
CA ASP A 256 -2.79 -15.15 6.71
C ASP A 256 -2.11 -14.39 5.55
N TRP A 257 -1.90 -15.07 4.42
CA TRP A 257 -1.26 -14.47 3.24
C TRP A 257 -2.05 -13.29 2.68
N LEU A 258 -3.36 -13.47 2.49
CA LEU A 258 -4.23 -12.42 1.94
C LEU A 258 -4.40 -11.20 2.86
N ARG A 259 -4.03 -11.34 4.13
CA ARG A 259 -4.02 -10.26 5.14
C ARG A 259 -2.63 -9.70 5.40
N ALA A 260 -1.58 -10.34 4.86
CA ALA A 260 -0.20 -9.96 5.14
C ALA A 260 0.15 -8.59 4.54
N TYR A 261 0.91 -7.82 5.31
CA TYR A 261 1.54 -6.54 4.98
C TYR A 261 2.58 -6.20 6.07
N PRO A 262 3.35 -5.11 6.03
CA PRO A 262 3.79 -4.38 4.86
C PRO A 262 4.94 -5.13 4.20
N GLY A 263 5.15 -4.90 2.95
CA GLY A 263 6.27 -5.49 2.20
C GLY A 263 6.35 -4.83 0.83
N ALA A 264 7.30 -5.24 0.00
CA ALA A 264 7.29 -4.86 -1.40
C ALA A 264 6.16 -5.63 -2.10
N ALA A 265 4.98 -5.03 -2.17
CA ALA A 265 3.77 -5.64 -2.70
C ALA A 265 2.79 -4.58 -3.22
N PHE A 266 2.26 -4.80 -4.43
CA PHE A 266 1.39 -3.86 -5.12
C PHE A 266 0.24 -4.59 -5.81
N VAL A 267 -0.94 -3.97 -5.82
CA VAL A 267 -2.04 -4.29 -6.72
C VAL A 267 -2.04 -3.27 -7.85
N LEU A 268 -2.14 -3.75 -9.08
CA LEU A 268 -2.12 -2.90 -10.28
C LEU A 268 -3.28 -3.28 -11.19
N THR A 269 -3.70 -2.32 -12.03
CA THR A 269 -4.49 -2.63 -13.22
C THR A 269 -3.77 -2.15 -14.46
N ALA A 270 -3.97 -2.84 -15.56
CA ALA A 270 -3.35 -2.49 -16.84
C ALA A 270 -4.18 -3.03 -18.01
N LYS A 271 -4.02 -2.43 -19.17
CA LYS A 271 -4.49 -3.00 -20.42
C LYS A 271 -3.79 -4.32 -20.69
N GLU A 272 -4.48 -5.27 -21.32
CA GLU A 272 -3.94 -6.61 -21.58
C GLU A 272 -2.61 -6.59 -22.35
N GLU A 273 -2.48 -5.67 -23.32
CA GLU A 273 -1.25 -5.50 -24.09
C GLU A 273 -0.03 -5.05 -23.27
N ASN A 274 -0.24 -4.38 -22.13
CA ASN A 274 0.84 -3.90 -21.26
C ASN A 274 1.25 -4.91 -20.17
N CYS A 275 0.43 -5.93 -19.91
CA CYS A 275 0.64 -6.83 -18.78
C CYS A 275 1.97 -7.58 -18.85
N GLN A 276 2.36 -8.05 -20.04
CA GLN A 276 3.61 -8.81 -20.17
C GLN A 276 4.83 -7.91 -19.92
N GLU A 277 4.79 -6.65 -20.36
CA GLU A 277 5.88 -5.71 -20.13
C GLU A 277 6.00 -5.35 -18.65
N ILE A 278 4.88 -5.21 -17.91
CA ILE A 278 4.90 -5.04 -16.45
C ILE A 278 5.57 -6.26 -15.78
N ILE A 279 5.17 -7.47 -16.15
CA ILE A 279 5.74 -8.72 -15.62
C ILE A 279 7.25 -8.77 -15.88
N ASP A 280 7.68 -8.54 -17.12
CA ASP A 280 9.08 -8.61 -17.53
C ASP A 280 9.93 -7.52 -16.83
N THR A 281 9.34 -6.36 -16.53
CA THR A 281 10.04 -5.24 -15.89
C THR A 281 10.19 -5.46 -14.38
N LEU A 282 9.17 -5.99 -13.69
CA LEU A 282 9.19 -6.17 -12.23
C LEU A 282 9.90 -7.44 -11.79
N SER A 283 9.76 -8.56 -12.54
CA SER A 283 10.27 -9.88 -12.13
C SER A 283 11.77 -9.93 -11.83
N PRO A 284 12.67 -9.19 -12.49
CA PRO A 284 14.11 -9.17 -12.16
C PRO A 284 14.42 -8.68 -10.75
N TYR A 285 13.48 -8.01 -10.08
CA TYR A 285 13.63 -7.40 -8.75
C TYR A 285 12.93 -8.19 -7.64
N SER A 286 12.89 -9.51 -7.76
CA SER A 286 12.25 -10.44 -6.80
C SER A 286 10.73 -10.31 -6.68
N PHE A 287 10.07 -9.60 -7.58
CA PHE A 287 8.61 -9.65 -7.63
C PHE A 287 8.13 -10.91 -8.36
N GLU A 288 7.24 -11.65 -7.71
CA GLU A 288 6.37 -12.59 -8.39
C GLU A 288 5.14 -11.81 -8.86
N VAL A 289 4.96 -11.71 -10.18
CA VAL A 289 3.90 -10.90 -10.80
C VAL A 289 2.96 -11.80 -11.56
N ALA A 290 1.67 -11.71 -11.30
CA ALA A 290 0.67 -12.50 -12.00
C ALA A 290 -0.57 -11.67 -12.34
N ILE A 291 -1.18 -12.00 -13.50
CA ILE A 291 -2.54 -11.56 -13.83
C ILE A 291 -3.48 -12.46 -13.01
N VAL A 292 -4.24 -11.82 -12.10
CA VAL A 292 -5.09 -12.53 -11.15
C VAL A 292 -6.58 -12.43 -11.48
N GLY A 293 -6.97 -11.53 -12.39
CA GLY A 293 -8.36 -11.33 -12.73
C GLY A 293 -8.61 -10.24 -13.77
N ASP A 294 -9.86 -9.90 -13.92
CA ASP A 294 -10.36 -8.93 -14.89
C ASP A 294 -11.20 -7.85 -14.18
N VAL A 295 -11.05 -6.60 -14.63
CA VAL A 295 -11.90 -5.48 -14.20
C VAL A 295 -13.23 -5.55 -14.93
N ILE A 296 -14.33 -5.44 -14.16
CA ILE A 296 -15.72 -5.57 -14.64
C ILE A 296 -16.55 -4.34 -14.30
N GLU A 297 -17.68 -4.19 -14.99
CA GLU A 297 -18.60 -3.06 -14.78
C GLU A 297 -19.36 -3.14 -13.44
N GLU A 298 -19.67 -4.35 -12.99
CA GLU A 298 -20.42 -4.56 -11.76
C GLU A 298 -19.56 -4.19 -10.55
N LYS A 299 -19.98 -3.20 -9.75
CA LYS A 299 -19.25 -2.65 -8.58
C LYS A 299 -19.16 -3.65 -7.42
N LYS A 300 -18.53 -4.79 -7.68
CA LYS A 300 -18.30 -5.87 -6.74
C LYS A 300 -16.95 -6.51 -7.00
N LEU A 301 -16.28 -6.92 -5.95
CA LEU A 301 -15.14 -7.81 -6.02
C LEU A 301 -15.62 -9.25 -5.82
N TYR A 302 -15.50 -10.04 -6.87
CA TYR A 302 -15.72 -11.48 -6.83
C TYR A 302 -14.41 -12.22 -6.61
N LEU A 303 -14.46 -13.24 -5.75
CA LEU A 303 -13.38 -14.19 -5.57
C LEU A 303 -13.82 -15.55 -6.12
N GLU A 304 -12.95 -16.18 -6.91
CA GLU A 304 -13.16 -17.52 -7.49
C GLU A 304 -12.09 -18.47 -6.96
N TYR A 305 -12.50 -19.72 -6.67
CA TYR A 305 -11.61 -20.81 -6.27
C TYR A 305 -12.14 -22.15 -6.81
N GLY A 306 -11.43 -22.77 -7.77
CA GLY A 306 -11.93 -23.90 -8.52
C GLY A 306 -13.26 -23.56 -9.21
N ASP A 307 -14.33 -24.31 -8.89
CA ASP A 307 -15.68 -24.08 -9.41
C ASP A 307 -16.53 -23.16 -8.50
N GLU A 308 -16.00 -22.70 -7.38
CA GLU A 308 -16.72 -21.84 -6.43
C GLU A 308 -16.47 -20.37 -6.77
N LYS A 309 -17.53 -19.56 -6.59
CA LYS A 309 -17.48 -18.10 -6.75
C LYS A 309 -18.31 -17.41 -5.68
N ALA A 310 -17.75 -16.40 -5.04
CA ALA A 310 -18.42 -15.61 -4.02
C ALA A 310 -18.22 -14.11 -4.24
N VAL A 311 -19.16 -13.28 -3.77
CA VAL A 311 -18.96 -11.84 -3.63
C VAL A 311 -18.17 -11.62 -2.37
N LEU A 312 -16.94 -11.10 -2.50
CA LEU A 312 -16.09 -10.75 -1.36
C LEU A 312 -16.47 -9.36 -0.84
N PHE A 313 -16.52 -8.35 -1.71
CA PHE A 313 -16.93 -6.99 -1.36
C PHE A 313 -17.99 -6.47 -2.34
N SER A 314 -18.77 -5.49 -1.89
CA SER A 314 -19.81 -4.83 -2.69
C SER A 314 -19.90 -3.37 -2.31
N GLN A 315 -19.61 -2.48 -3.24
CA GLN A 315 -19.58 -1.03 -2.99
C GLN A 315 -20.93 -0.48 -2.55
N ASP A 316 -22.03 -1.10 -2.99
CA ASP A 316 -23.39 -0.70 -2.59
C ASP A 316 -23.78 -1.12 -1.16
N LYS A 317 -23.13 -2.18 -0.61
CA LYS A 317 -23.51 -2.78 0.67
C LYS A 317 -22.45 -2.59 1.76
N ASN A 318 -21.20 -2.85 1.42
CA ASN A 318 -20.08 -2.90 2.36
C ASN A 318 -18.84 -2.25 1.72
N PRO A 319 -18.88 -0.95 1.40
CA PRO A 319 -17.70 -0.27 0.88
C PRO A 319 -16.57 -0.24 1.93
N VAL A 320 -15.32 -0.32 1.47
CA VAL A 320 -14.13 -0.28 2.32
C VAL A 320 -13.77 1.17 2.66
N LEU A 321 -13.69 2.04 1.64
CA LEU A 321 -13.32 3.46 1.83
C LEU A 321 -14.50 4.36 2.20
N LYS A 322 -15.72 4.04 1.75
CA LYS A 322 -16.93 4.88 1.91
C LYS A 322 -16.74 6.32 1.42
N MET A 323 -15.99 6.52 0.36
CA MET A 323 -15.70 7.86 -0.15
C MET A 323 -16.78 8.44 -1.06
N ASN A 324 -17.73 7.59 -1.52
CA ASN A 324 -18.83 7.99 -2.39
C ASN A 324 -20.09 8.28 -1.57
N GLY A 325 -20.18 9.49 -1.04
CA GLY A 325 -21.36 10.03 -0.36
C GLY A 325 -21.66 11.44 -0.83
#